data_4039c4c8c09f2b96d1183b16cb1e0532
#
_entry.id   4039c4c8c09f2b96d1183b16cb1e0532
#
_cell.length_a   1.000
_cell.length_b   1.000
_cell.length_c   1.000
_cell.angle_alpha   90.00
_cell.angle_beta   90.00
_cell.angle_gamma   90.00
#
_symmetry.space_group_name_H-M   'P 1'
#
loop_
_entity.id
_entity.type
_entity.pdbx_description
1 polymer ?
#
loop_
_entity_poly.entity_id
_entity_poly.type
_entity_poly.pdbx_seq_one_letter_code
_entity_poly.pdbx_strand_id
1 'polypeptide(L)'
;MAGGGELLADYRGISVTGLVEALRVVPRSFAVMNRLIDVARSEKPQALVVIDFPDFNFRLAAAVKKLGIPVIYYISPQLWAWRRNRMQTMKRIADRVLVIFPFEEALYRDAGVPVEFVGHPLVDLARAQEPKESFLREIGLDGSRPIVALLPGSRPNEVHRLLPVMRDAAAQISRQLPETQFVVARAPSLDDRLFSRVRWKGTKPIDVLARTDDVLAVADVAVTASGTATVQAALHGRPMVVVYRLSPLTYRLGRRFVHVDTFAMVNLIAGRRIVPELIQDDCTPENVSREVLSLLTDAARFEATRAALNDVRQKLGVPGASGRAAEAVLAMI
;
A
#
# COMPACT_ATOMS: atom_id res chain seq x y z
N MET A 1 2.67 23.05 8.03
CA MET A 1 2.74 23.03 6.55
C MET A 1 4.19 23.21 6.12
N ALA A 2 4.85 22.11 5.81
CA ALA A 2 6.30 22.12 5.47
C ALA A 2 6.59 22.55 4.01
N GLY A 3 5.58 22.91 3.22
CA GLY A 3 5.75 23.20 1.80
C GLY A 3 5.26 24.57 1.31
N GLY A 4 4.96 25.52 2.18
CA GLY A 4 4.56 26.88 1.79
C GLY A 4 3.20 27.02 1.09
N GLY A 5 2.37 25.97 1.06
CA GLY A 5 1.06 25.97 0.41
C GLY A 5 -0.08 26.41 1.33
N GLU A 6 -1.13 27.01 0.74
CA GLU A 6 -2.38 27.30 1.44
C GLU A 6 -3.28 26.06 1.48
N LEU A 7 -3.82 25.70 2.67
CA LEU A 7 -4.73 24.57 2.83
C LEU A 7 -6.17 25.02 2.56
N LEU A 8 -6.70 24.70 1.39
CA LEU A 8 -8.06 25.03 0.99
C LEU A 8 -9.11 24.08 1.58
N ALA A 9 -8.76 22.79 1.75
CA ALA A 9 -9.63 21.77 2.33
C ALA A 9 -8.84 20.61 2.91
N ASP A 10 -9.43 19.90 3.91
CA ASP A 10 -8.84 18.70 4.52
C ASP A 10 -9.55 17.43 4.00
N TYR A 11 -8.79 16.47 3.51
CA TYR A 11 -9.30 15.19 3.00
C TYR A 11 -9.85 14.27 4.10
N ARG A 12 -9.45 14.43 5.36
CA ARG A 12 -9.87 13.58 6.49
C ARG A 12 -11.37 13.48 6.66
N GLY A 13 -12.11 14.46 6.15
CA GLY A 13 -13.57 14.46 6.19
C GLY A 13 -14.25 13.87 4.95
N ILE A 14 -13.51 13.43 3.93
CA ILE A 14 -14.04 12.90 2.66
C ILE A 14 -13.46 11.52 2.28
N SER A 15 -12.42 11.06 2.97
CA SER A 15 -11.82 9.74 2.77
C SER A 15 -12.42 8.73 3.76
N VAL A 16 -13.34 7.88 3.30
CA VAL A 16 -14.00 6.84 4.11
C VAL A 16 -13.97 5.49 3.40
N THR A 17 -13.92 4.43 4.20
CA THR A 17 -13.96 3.03 3.71
C THR A 17 -15.24 2.35 4.18
N GLY A 18 -16.22 2.28 3.30
CA GLY A 18 -17.50 1.62 3.53
C GLY A 18 -18.61 2.24 2.69
N LEU A 19 -19.58 1.42 2.26
CA LEU A 19 -20.64 1.89 1.35
C LEU A 19 -21.58 2.87 2.04
N VAL A 20 -21.87 2.67 3.32
CA VAL A 20 -22.78 3.52 4.12
C VAL A 20 -22.09 4.82 4.53
N GLU A 21 -20.84 4.73 4.97
CA GLU A 21 -20.00 5.89 5.28
C GLU A 21 -19.76 6.75 4.02
N ALA A 22 -19.54 6.11 2.87
CA ALA A 22 -19.37 6.80 1.60
C ALA A 22 -20.59 7.66 1.25
N LEU A 23 -21.82 7.15 1.44
CA LEU A 23 -23.02 7.91 1.17
C LEU A 23 -23.16 9.18 2.05
N ARG A 24 -22.72 9.14 3.30
CA ARG A 24 -22.76 10.30 4.21
C ARG A 24 -21.76 11.39 3.83
N VAL A 25 -20.67 11.03 3.18
CA VAL A 25 -19.58 11.92 2.82
C VAL A 25 -19.76 12.56 1.45
N VAL A 26 -20.62 11.98 0.60
CA VAL A 26 -20.90 12.47 -0.77
C VAL A 26 -21.22 13.98 -0.82
N PRO A 27 -22.16 14.53 -0.02
CA PRO A 27 -22.48 15.97 -0.08
C PRO A 27 -21.27 16.87 0.26
N ARG A 28 -20.50 16.45 1.29
CA ARG A 28 -19.28 17.18 1.69
C ARG A 28 -18.19 17.12 0.62
N SER A 29 -18.02 15.95 -0.03
CA SER A 29 -17.09 15.80 -1.16
C SER A 29 -17.45 16.72 -2.32
N PHE A 30 -18.73 16.85 -2.65
CA PHE A 30 -19.18 17.80 -3.68
C PHE A 30 -18.94 19.26 -3.30
N ALA A 31 -19.19 19.63 -2.04
CA ALA A 31 -18.93 21.00 -1.56
C ALA A 31 -17.43 21.35 -1.67
N VAL A 32 -16.54 20.45 -1.25
CA VAL A 32 -15.09 20.61 -1.38
C VAL A 32 -14.68 20.71 -2.86
N MET A 33 -15.22 19.82 -3.70
CA MET A 33 -14.94 19.83 -5.13
C MET A 33 -15.34 21.16 -5.80
N ASN A 34 -16.55 21.66 -5.52
CA ASN A 34 -17.02 22.93 -6.06
C ASN A 34 -16.13 24.09 -5.61
N ARG A 35 -15.76 24.14 -4.33
CA ARG A 35 -14.82 25.15 -3.82
C ARG A 35 -13.49 25.13 -4.57
N LEU A 36 -12.91 23.94 -4.80
CA LEU A 36 -11.65 23.80 -5.54
C LEU A 36 -11.79 24.25 -7.00
N ILE A 37 -12.92 23.94 -7.64
CA ILE A 37 -13.21 24.40 -9.02
C ILE A 37 -13.38 25.93 -9.06
N ASP A 38 -14.04 26.53 -8.07
CA ASP A 38 -14.23 27.98 -8.01
C ASP A 38 -12.90 28.71 -7.79
N VAL A 39 -12.02 28.18 -6.92
CA VAL A 39 -10.64 28.68 -6.75
C VAL A 39 -9.87 28.56 -8.06
N ALA A 40 -9.93 27.39 -8.72
CA ALA A 40 -9.25 27.20 -10.02
C ALA A 40 -9.75 28.18 -11.10
N ARG A 41 -11.03 28.54 -11.06
CA ARG A 41 -11.63 29.52 -12.01
C ARG A 41 -11.18 30.95 -11.71
N SER A 42 -11.10 31.34 -10.42
CA SER A 42 -10.73 32.69 -10.03
C SER A 42 -9.23 32.95 -10.13
N GLU A 43 -8.42 32.01 -9.66
CA GLU A 43 -6.97 32.18 -9.55
C GLU A 43 -6.21 31.74 -10.80
N LYS A 44 -6.83 30.90 -11.67
CA LYS A 44 -6.24 30.39 -12.92
C LYS A 44 -4.83 29.85 -12.72
N PRO A 45 -4.65 28.83 -11.86
CA PRO A 45 -3.33 28.26 -11.61
C PRO A 45 -2.71 27.72 -12.91
N GLN A 46 -1.39 27.69 -12.97
CA GLN A 46 -0.64 27.20 -14.12
C GLN A 46 -0.87 25.70 -14.40
N ALA A 47 -1.15 24.91 -13.37
CA ALA A 47 -1.51 23.51 -13.49
C ALA A 47 -2.30 23.01 -12.27
N LEU A 48 -3.04 21.92 -12.47
CA LEU A 48 -3.61 21.09 -11.41
C LEU A 48 -2.81 19.79 -11.30
N VAL A 49 -2.21 19.54 -10.15
CA VAL A 49 -1.60 18.24 -9.82
C VAL A 49 -2.54 17.46 -8.93
N VAL A 50 -3.03 16.32 -9.39
CA VAL A 50 -3.85 15.39 -8.58
C VAL A 50 -3.04 14.16 -8.23
N ILE A 51 -3.18 13.69 -6.98
CA ILE A 51 -2.42 12.57 -6.45
C ILE A 51 -3.39 11.49 -6.02
N ASP A 52 -3.27 10.26 -6.57
CA ASP A 52 -4.12 9.09 -6.24
C ASP A 52 -5.63 9.45 -6.16
N PHE A 53 -6.39 8.90 -5.21
CA PHE A 53 -7.79 9.21 -4.88
C PHE A 53 -8.74 9.33 -6.09
N PRO A 54 -8.88 8.27 -6.91
CA PRO A 54 -9.44 8.36 -8.25
C PRO A 54 -10.90 8.82 -8.31
N ASP A 55 -11.76 8.40 -7.39
CA ASP A 55 -13.21 8.70 -7.50
C ASP A 55 -13.52 10.19 -7.30
N PHE A 56 -12.68 10.91 -6.58
CA PHE A 56 -12.74 12.36 -6.44
C PHE A 56 -11.96 13.05 -7.57
N ASN A 57 -10.70 12.66 -7.74
CA ASN A 57 -9.76 13.35 -8.64
C ASN A 57 -10.15 13.24 -10.12
N PHE A 58 -10.77 12.16 -10.58
CA PHE A 58 -11.29 12.08 -11.95
C PHE A 58 -12.33 13.17 -12.25
N ARG A 59 -13.20 13.47 -11.30
CA ARG A 59 -14.23 14.51 -11.45
C ARG A 59 -13.65 15.91 -11.38
N LEU A 60 -12.78 16.15 -10.41
CA LEU A 60 -12.08 17.44 -10.26
C LEU A 60 -11.25 17.75 -11.51
N ALA A 61 -10.41 16.81 -11.94
CA ALA A 61 -9.57 16.93 -13.13
C ALA A 61 -10.40 17.23 -14.39
N ALA A 62 -11.51 16.52 -14.60
CA ALA A 62 -12.39 16.75 -15.73
C ALA A 62 -13.04 18.15 -15.70
N ALA A 63 -13.36 18.69 -14.53
CA ALA A 63 -13.93 20.03 -14.40
C ALA A 63 -12.87 21.12 -14.64
N VAL A 64 -11.68 20.97 -14.05
CA VAL A 64 -10.58 21.92 -14.17
C VAL A 64 -10.00 21.93 -15.60
N LYS A 65 -9.93 20.77 -16.25
CA LYS A 65 -9.53 20.67 -17.68
C LYS A 65 -10.40 21.52 -18.61
N LYS A 66 -11.71 21.62 -18.33
CA LYS A 66 -12.63 22.49 -19.10
C LYS A 66 -12.35 23.98 -18.93
N LEU A 67 -11.62 24.38 -17.89
CA LEU A 67 -11.17 25.74 -17.68
C LEU A 67 -9.88 26.07 -18.46
N GLY A 68 -9.34 25.11 -19.22
CA GLY A 68 -8.09 25.24 -19.96
C GLY A 68 -6.82 25.09 -19.13
N ILE A 69 -6.95 24.64 -17.88
CA ILE A 69 -5.83 24.44 -16.96
C ILE A 69 -5.23 23.05 -17.21
N PRO A 70 -3.90 22.91 -17.41
CA PRO A 70 -3.22 21.64 -17.54
C PRO A 70 -3.41 20.74 -16.30
N VAL A 71 -3.60 19.45 -16.53
CA VAL A 71 -3.81 18.45 -15.47
C VAL A 71 -2.69 17.42 -15.50
N ILE A 72 -2.01 17.27 -14.38
CA ILE A 72 -0.98 16.26 -14.17
C ILE A 72 -1.51 15.25 -13.12
N TYR A 73 -1.51 13.97 -13.47
CA TYR A 73 -1.95 12.91 -12.57
C TYR A 73 -0.75 12.16 -12.01
N TYR A 74 -0.42 12.39 -10.75
CA TYR A 74 0.66 11.72 -10.04
C TYR A 74 0.11 10.56 -9.20
N ILE A 75 0.81 9.45 -9.16
CA ILE A 75 0.38 8.18 -8.55
C ILE A 75 -0.94 7.73 -9.18
N SER A 76 -0.82 7.19 -10.37
CA SER A 76 -1.95 6.72 -11.17
C SER A 76 -2.77 5.67 -10.42
N PRO A 77 -4.10 5.72 -10.53
CA PRO A 77 -4.93 4.63 -10.02
C PRO A 77 -4.70 3.35 -10.82
N GLN A 78 -4.86 2.22 -10.15
CA GLN A 78 -4.65 0.88 -10.73
C GLN A 78 -5.73 0.51 -11.76
N LEU A 79 -5.81 1.25 -12.87
CA LEU A 79 -6.82 1.07 -13.92
C LEU A 79 -6.70 -0.28 -14.61
N TRP A 80 -5.50 -0.82 -14.68
CA TRP A 80 -5.18 -2.12 -15.26
C TRP A 80 -5.79 -3.29 -14.48
N ALA A 81 -6.01 -3.15 -13.16
CA ALA A 81 -6.55 -4.19 -12.31
C ALA A 81 -8.10 -4.24 -12.31
N TRP A 82 -8.76 -3.06 -12.38
CA TRP A 82 -10.18 -3.00 -12.03
C TRP A 82 -11.08 -2.31 -13.05
N ARG A 83 -10.57 -1.38 -13.87
CA ARG A 83 -11.44 -0.49 -14.68
C ARG A 83 -10.77 -0.04 -15.97
N ARG A 84 -10.47 -0.96 -16.88
CA ARG A 84 -9.83 -0.63 -18.18
C ARG A 84 -10.55 0.47 -18.95
N ASN A 85 -11.88 0.58 -18.85
CA ASN A 85 -12.67 1.63 -19.50
C ASN A 85 -12.30 3.05 -18.99
N ARG A 86 -11.75 3.19 -17.78
CA ARG A 86 -11.28 4.49 -17.25
C ARG A 86 -9.99 4.99 -17.93
N MET A 87 -9.28 4.15 -18.66
CA MET A 87 -8.11 4.58 -19.45
C MET A 87 -8.51 5.66 -20.49
N GLN A 88 -9.65 5.49 -21.16
CA GLN A 88 -10.18 6.49 -22.06
C GLN A 88 -10.56 7.81 -21.34
N THR A 89 -10.99 7.70 -20.10
CA THR A 89 -11.25 8.89 -19.28
C THR A 89 -9.93 9.57 -18.93
N MET A 90 -8.92 8.82 -18.51
CA MET A 90 -7.59 9.37 -18.20
C MET A 90 -7.00 10.12 -19.39
N LYS A 91 -7.10 9.54 -20.60
CA LYS A 91 -6.66 10.19 -21.83
C LYS A 91 -7.31 11.56 -22.08
N ARG A 92 -8.55 11.75 -21.63
CA ARG A 92 -9.29 13.01 -21.82
C ARG A 92 -8.99 14.06 -20.76
N ILE A 93 -8.66 13.63 -19.53
CA ILE A 93 -8.54 14.53 -18.39
C ILE A 93 -7.09 14.89 -18.04
N ALA A 94 -6.13 14.01 -18.33
CA ALA A 94 -4.73 14.24 -17.97
C ALA A 94 -3.89 14.64 -19.18
N ASP A 95 -3.10 15.70 -19.03
CA ASP A 95 -2.09 16.10 -20.00
C ASP A 95 -0.80 15.30 -19.82
N ARG A 96 -0.53 14.86 -18.60
CA ARG A 96 0.57 13.95 -18.26
C ARG A 96 0.19 13.08 -17.07
N VAL A 97 0.59 11.82 -17.11
CA VAL A 97 0.47 10.88 -16.01
C VAL A 97 1.87 10.52 -15.50
N LEU A 98 2.11 10.71 -14.22
CA LEU A 98 3.37 10.36 -13.57
C LEU A 98 3.13 9.07 -12.78
N VAL A 99 3.68 7.97 -13.29
CA VAL A 99 3.48 6.63 -12.72
C VAL A 99 4.64 6.23 -11.80
N ILE A 100 4.32 5.40 -10.82
CA ILE A 100 5.27 4.95 -9.80
C ILE A 100 5.66 3.47 -9.96
N PHE A 101 5.00 2.75 -10.85
CA PHE A 101 5.33 1.36 -11.20
C PHE A 101 5.78 1.27 -12.65
N PRO A 102 6.88 0.56 -12.94
CA PRO A 102 7.46 0.54 -14.30
C PRO A 102 6.54 -0.08 -15.35
N PHE A 103 5.71 -1.06 -14.97
CA PHE A 103 4.78 -1.71 -15.88
C PHE A 103 3.60 -0.80 -16.30
N GLU A 104 3.30 0.22 -15.52
CA GLU A 104 2.23 1.18 -15.85
C GLU A 104 2.60 2.05 -17.04
N GLU A 105 3.87 2.36 -17.21
CA GLU A 105 4.32 3.23 -18.30
C GLU A 105 3.95 2.66 -19.67
N ALA A 106 4.21 1.37 -19.90
CA ALA A 106 3.82 0.72 -21.15
C ALA A 106 2.29 0.74 -21.36
N LEU A 107 1.51 0.46 -20.30
CA LEU A 107 0.04 0.45 -20.37
C LEU A 107 -0.55 1.82 -20.77
N TYR A 108 -0.02 2.91 -20.22
CA TYR A 108 -0.46 4.26 -20.56
C TYR A 108 0.02 4.69 -21.95
N ARG A 109 1.25 4.35 -22.32
CA ARG A 109 1.81 4.64 -23.65
C ARG A 109 1.01 3.96 -24.75
N ASP A 110 0.69 2.65 -24.57
CA ASP A 110 -0.13 1.88 -25.52
C ASP A 110 -1.55 2.43 -25.67
N ALA A 111 -2.09 3.03 -24.61
CA ALA A 111 -3.38 3.71 -24.63
C ALA A 111 -3.30 5.12 -25.27
N GLY A 112 -2.12 5.60 -25.64
CA GLY A 112 -1.88 6.94 -26.19
C GLY A 112 -2.10 8.05 -25.16
N VAL A 113 -1.74 7.79 -23.89
CA VAL A 113 -1.76 8.77 -22.79
C VAL A 113 -0.32 9.20 -22.53
N PRO A 114 0.00 10.51 -22.51
CA PRO A 114 1.33 10.99 -22.14
C PRO A 114 1.69 10.53 -20.73
N VAL A 115 2.78 9.78 -20.59
CA VAL A 115 3.16 9.13 -19.35
C VAL A 115 4.66 9.20 -19.11
N GLU A 116 5.04 9.24 -17.84
CA GLU A 116 6.43 9.21 -17.41
C GLU A 116 6.56 8.36 -16.13
N PHE A 117 7.52 7.44 -16.10
CA PHE A 117 7.86 6.70 -14.91
C PHE A 117 8.85 7.50 -14.05
N VAL A 118 8.38 8.01 -12.92
CA VAL A 118 9.18 8.84 -12.00
C VAL A 118 9.83 8.07 -10.86
N GLY A 119 9.56 6.76 -10.76
CA GLY A 119 9.98 5.91 -9.65
C GLY A 119 9.02 5.94 -8.47
N HIS A 120 9.24 5.03 -7.52
CA HIS A 120 8.33 4.88 -6.38
C HIS A 120 8.80 5.69 -5.16
N PRO A 121 7.97 6.57 -4.58
CA PRO A 121 8.37 7.43 -3.44
C PRO A 121 8.87 6.65 -2.21
N LEU A 122 8.36 5.43 -2.00
CA LEU A 122 8.82 4.59 -0.89
C LEU A 122 10.30 4.21 -0.98
N VAL A 123 10.94 4.28 -2.14
CA VAL A 123 12.40 4.05 -2.25
C VAL A 123 13.18 5.04 -1.38
N ASP A 124 12.65 6.26 -1.22
CA ASP A 124 13.19 7.28 -0.35
C ASP A 124 12.67 7.20 1.09
N LEU A 125 11.39 6.84 1.25
CA LEU A 125 10.64 6.97 2.50
C LEU A 125 10.69 5.72 3.38
N ALA A 126 10.79 4.51 2.78
CA ALA A 126 10.79 3.25 3.52
C ALA A 126 12.18 3.00 4.15
N ARG A 127 12.45 3.68 5.25
CA ARG A 127 13.71 3.61 6.00
C ARG A 127 13.41 3.46 7.49
N ALA A 128 14.16 2.57 8.15
CA ALA A 128 14.15 2.51 9.60
C ALA A 128 14.59 3.86 10.19
N GLN A 129 13.91 4.27 11.25
CA GLN A 129 14.19 5.53 11.94
C GLN A 129 15.37 5.37 12.91
N GLU A 130 15.60 4.13 13.38
CA GLU A 130 16.66 3.81 14.32
C GLU A 130 17.50 2.61 13.86
N PRO A 131 18.74 2.48 14.38
CA PRO A 131 19.54 1.28 14.21
C PRO A 131 18.82 0.04 14.77
N LYS A 132 18.98 -1.10 14.10
CA LYS A 132 18.32 -2.38 14.45
C LYS A 132 18.51 -2.73 15.94
N GLU A 133 19.71 -2.63 16.45
CA GLU A 133 20.07 -3.02 17.83
C GLU A 133 19.43 -2.07 18.86
N SER A 134 19.26 -0.79 18.52
CA SER A 134 18.57 0.19 19.38
C SER A 134 17.09 -0.15 19.48
N PHE A 135 16.46 -0.35 18.35
CA PHE A 135 15.05 -0.67 18.29
C PHE A 135 14.71 -2.00 18.97
N LEU A 136 15.52 -3.05 18.76
CA LEU A 136 15.34 -4.34 19.43
C LEU A 136 15.38 -4.21 20.94
N ARG A 137 16.33 -3.41 21.48
CA ARG A 137 16.43 -3.16 22.94
C ARG A 137 15.23 -2.39 23.47
N GLU A 138 14.78 -1.36 22.72
CA GLU A 138 13.61 -0.56 23.09
C GLU A 138 12.36 -1.42 23.24
N ILE A 139 12.11 -2.32 22.28
CA ILE A 139 10.92 -3.17 22.30
C ILE A 139 11.10 -4.50 23.05
N GLY A 140 12.30 -4.77 23.60
CA GLY A 140 12.58 -5.94 24.42
C GLY A 140 12.64 -7.25 23.64
N LEU A 141 13.11 -7.23 22.39
CA LEU A 141 13.30 -8.44 21.58
C LEU A 141 14.76 -8.87 21.50
N ASP A 142 14.96 -10.17 21.41
CA ASP A 142 16.25 -10.80 21.20
C ASP A 142 16.52 -10.99 19.70
N GLY A 143 17.48 -10.24 19.16
CA GLY A 143 17.85 -10.29 17.73
C GLY A 143 18.52 -11.59 17.28
N SER A 144 18.86 -12.51 18.20
CA SER A 144 19.37 -13.85 17.88
C SER A 144 18.28 -14.87 17.61
N ARG A 145 17.03 -14.53 17.91
CA ARG A 145 15.83 -15.39 17.73
C ARG A 145 15.03 -14.94 16.51
N PRO A 146 14.31 -15.88 15.84
CA PRO A 146 13.46 -15.52 14.72
C PRO A 146 12.40 -14.48 15.09
N ILE A 147 12.23 -13.45 14.28
CA ILE A 147 11.25 -12.38 14.46
C ILE A 147 10.28 -12.38 13.28
N VAL A 148 8.99 -12.52 13.56
CA VAL A 148 7.92 -12.44 12.56
C VAL A 148 7.13 -11.16 12.74
N ALA A 149 7.13 -10.32 11.70
CA ALA A 149 6.31 -9.11 11.66
C ALA A 149 4.89 -9.43 11.20
N LEU A 150 3.89 -8.92 11.90
CA LEU A 150 2.48 -9.04 11.57
C LEU A 150 1.93 -7.66 11.18
N LEU A 151 1.55 -7.49 9.92
CA LEU A 151 1.03 -6.24 9.35
C LEU A 151 -0.43 -6.45 8.90
N PRO A 152 -1.41 -6.34 9.81
CA PRO A 152 -2.80 -6.71 9.54
C PRO A 152 -3.55 -5.71 8.66
N GLY A 153 -2.90 -4.63 8.24
CA GLY A 153 -3.46 -3.59 7.38
C GLY A 153 -3.63 -2.25 8.08
N SER A 154 -4.06 -1.26 7.31
CA SER A 154 -4.26 0.13 7.75
C SER A 154 -5.74 0.53 7.86
N ARG A 155 -6.66 -0.39 7.61
CA ARG A 155 -8.11 -0.16 7.67
C ARG A 155 -8.76 -1.04 8.74
N PRO A 156 -9.77 -0.53 9.47
CA PRO A 156 -10.45 -1.31 10.53
C PRO A 156 -10.97 -2.68 10.03
N ASN A 157 -11.53 -2.71 8.83
CA ASN A 157 -12.07 -3.95 8.23
C ASN A 157 -10.98 -4.98 7.89
N GLU A 158 -9.78 -4.54 7.52
CA GLU A 158 -8.63 -5.41 7.27
C GLU A 158 -8.18 -6.05 8.59
N VAL A 159 -7.91 -5.23 9.60
CA VAL A 159 -7.48 -5.68 10.93
C VAL A 159 -8.49 -6.65 11.54
N HIS A 160 -9.78 -6.31 11.50
CA HIS A 160 -10.83 -7.18 12.04
C HIS A 160 -10.83 -8.59 11.42
N ARG A 161 -10.49 -8.72 10.14
CA ARG A 161 -10.50 -10.00 9.43
C ARG A 161 -9.18 -10.74 9.44
N LEU A 162 -8.06 -10.03 9.42
CA LEU A 162 -6.74 -10.63 9.25
C LEU A 162 -6.04 -10.88 10.59
N LEU A 163 -6.20 -10.00 11.57
CA LEU A 163 -5.52 -10.14 12.86
C LEU A 163 -5.89 -11.44 13.61
N PRO A 164 -7.15 -11.94 13.61
CA PRO A 164 -7.48 -13.25 14.18
C PRO A 164 -6.76 -14.42 13.47
N VAL A 165 -6.63 -14.37 12.14
CA VAL A 165 -5.90 -15.38 11.36
C VAL A 165 -4.42 -15.35 11.71
N MET A 166 -3.81 -14.15 11.76
CA MET A 166 -2.41 -13.97 12.14
C MET A 166 -2.13 -14.44 13.58
N ARG A 167 -3.06 -14.18 14.52
CA ARG A 167 -3.00 -14.67 15.91
C ARG A 167 -2.93 -16.19 15.97
N ASP A 168 -3.86 -16.85 15.29
CA ASP A 168 -3.95 -18.31 15.32
C ASP A 168 -2.77 -18.96 14.58
N ALA A 169 -2.27 -18.32 13.50
CA ALA A 169 -1.05 -18.73 12.82
C ALA A 169 0.19 -18.57 13.73
N ALA A 170 0.32 -17.45 14.43
CA ALA A 170 1.40 -17.23 15.39
C ALA A 170 1.43 -18.31 16.48
N ALA A 171 0.25 -18.70 17.00
CA ALA A 171 0.15 -19.79 17.97
C ALA A 171 0.59 -21.15 17.39
N GLN A 172 0.37 -21.41 16.11
CA GLN A 172 0.83 -22.63 15.43
C GLN A 172 2.35 -22.61 15.20
N ILE A 173 2.89 -21.44 14.79
CA ILE A 173 4.33 -21.24 14.62
C ILE A 173 5.06 -21.45 15.95
N SER A 174 4.59 -20.81 17.05
CA SER A 174 5.21 -20.96 18.37
C SER A 174 5.21 -22.39 18.90
N ARG A 175 4.29 -23.25 18.47
CA ARG A 175 4.31 -24.67 18.84
C ARG A 175 5.43 -25.46 18.14
N GLN A 176 5.82 -25.06 16.93
CA GLN A 176 6.86 -25.73 16.15
C GLN A 176 8.23 -25.08 16.32
N LEU A 177 8.25 -23.74 16.48
CA LEU A 177 9.45 -22.94 16.75
C LEU A 177 9.18 -22.06 18.00
N PRO A 178 9.35 -22.58 19.21
CA PRO A 178 8.99 -21.90 20.46
C PRO A 178 9.73 -20.57 20.69
N GLU A 179 10.93 -20.41 20.12
CA GLU A 179 11.74 -19.17 20.24
C GLU A 179 11.27 -18.03 19.34
N THR A 180 10.32 -18.29 18.43
CA THR A 180 9.85 -17.24 17.49
C THR A 180 9.17 -16.11 18.25
N GLN A 181 9.61 -14.90 17.98
CA GLN A 181 9.07 -13.67 18.52
C GLN A 181 8.15 -13.01 17.48
N PHE A 182 7.13 -12.30 17.94
CA PHE A 182 6.16 -11.65 17.05
C PHE A 182 6.03 -10.17 17.36
N VAL A 183 5.94 -9.35 16.30
CA VAL A 183 5.71 -7.92 16.40
C VAL A 183 4.52 -7.54 15.52
N VAL A 184 3.54 -6.86 16.08
CA VAL A 184 2.42 -6.29 15.32
C VAL A 184 2.72 -4.84 14.97
N ALA A 185 2.88 -4.53 13.69
CA ALA A 185 2.98 -3.16 13.22
C ALA A 185 1.57 -2.55 13.10
N ARG A 186 1.31 -1.50 13.88
CA ARG A 186 0.02 -0.83 13.96
C ARG A 186 0.04 0.49 13.21
N ALA A 187 -0.91 0.69 12.31
CA ALA A 187 -1.07 1.96 11.63
C ALA A 187 -1.60 3.04 12.60
N PRO A 188 -1.07 4.28 12.55
CA PRO A 188 -1.42 5.34 13.50
C PRO A 188 -2.87 5.82 13.40
N SER A 189 -3.55 5.54 12.30
CA SER A 189 -4.94 5.92 12.06
C SER A 189 -5.97 4.98 12.70
N LEU A 190 -5.51 3.87 13.30
CA LEU A 190 -6.38 2.82 13.83
C LEU A 190 -6.60 2.93 15.34
N ASP A 191 -7.84 2.68 15.78
CA ASP A 191 -8.21 2.65 17.19
C ASP A 191 -7.54 1.45 17.90
N ASP A 192 -6.98 1.69 19.07
CA ASP A 192 -6.36 0.70 19.96
C ASP A 192 -7.29 -0.46 20.31
N ARG A 193 -8.60 -0.20 20.37
CA ARG A 193 -9.62 -1.21 20.67
C ARG A 193 -9.67 -2.35 19.65
N LEU A 194 -9.21 -2.12 18.43
CA LEU A 194 -9.13 -3.17 17.41
C LEU A 194 -8.11 -4.25 17.78
N PHE A 195 -7.05 -3.87 18.46
CA PHE A 195 -5.93 -4.74 18.84
C PHE A 195 -6.12 -5.31 20.24
N SER A 196 -6.57 -4.52 21.22
CA SER A 196 -6.75 -4.94 22.61
C SER A 196 -7.82 -6.03 22.80
N ARG A 197 -8.77 -6.16 21.88
CA ARG A 197 -9.80 -7.21 21.88
C ARG A 197 -9.28 -8.57 21.45
N VAL A 198 -8.10 -8.64 20.82
CA VAL A 198 -7.52 -9.89 20.35
C VAL A 198 -6.85 -10.61 21.51
N ARG A 199 -7.42 -11.76 21.91
CA ARG A 199 -6.81 -12.63 22.94
C ARG A 199 -5.78 -13.54 22.27
N TRP A 200 -4.51 -13.30 22.52
CA TRP A 200 -3.42 -14.13 22.01
C TRP A 200 -3.38 -15.48 22.74
N LYS A 201 -3.03 -16.53 21.97
CA LYS A 201 -2.87 -17.90 22.49
C LYS A 201 -1.39 -18.26 22.44
N GLY A 202 -0.76 -18.42 23.59
CA GLY A 202 0.69 -18.64 23.68
C GLY A 202 1.46 -17.31 23.73
N THR A 203 2.49 -17.15 22.92
CA THR A 203 3.34 -15.95 22.91
C THR A 203 2.53 -14.71 22.48
N LYS A 204 2.50 -13.71 23.34
CA LYS A 204 1.89 -12.42 23.03
C LYS A 204 2.88 -11.59 22.23
N PRO A 205 2.50 -11.08 21.06
CA PRO A 205 3.36 -10.19 20.28
C PRO A 205 3.52 -8.84 20.96
N ILE A 206 4.53 -8.13 20.55
CA ILE A 206 4.73 -6.73 20.91
C ILE A 206 4.01 -5.86 19.88
N ASP A 207 3.17 -4.93 20.35
CA ASP A 207 2.48 -3.96 19.52
C ASP A 207 3.38 -2.72 19.32
N VAL A 208 3.66 -2.36 18.08
CA VAL A 208 4.45 -1.18 17.70
C VAL A 208 3.61 -0.25 16.85
N LEU A 209 3.43 0.98 17.31
CA LEU A 209 2.61 2.01 16.67
C LEU A 209 3.45 2.90 15.74
N ALA A 210 2.99 3.10 14.50
CA ALA A 210 3.52 4.07 13.55
C ALA A 210 5.00 3.88 13.14
N ARG A 211 5.59 2.71 13.38
CA ARG A 211 7.01 2.40 13.11
C ARG A 211 7.15 1.14 12.25
N THR A 212 6.35 1.05 11.18
CA THR A 212 6.34 -0.12 10.28
C THR A 212 7.71 -0.43 9.70
N ASP A 213 8.47 0.60 9.31
CA ASP A 213 9.79 0.42 8.70
C ASP A 213 10.84 -0.11 9.71
N ASP A 214 10.77 0.32 10.98
CA ASP A 214 11.62 -0.24 12.04
C ASP A 214 11.29 -1.71 12.31
N VAL A 215 9.98 -2.04 12.36
CA VAL A 215 9.51 -3.44 12.51
C VAL A 215 10.00 -4.30 11.35
N LEU A 216 9.89 -3.82 10.12
CA LEU A 216 10.38 -4.55 8.94
C LEU A 216 11.91 -4.66 8.93
N ALA A 217 12.63 -3.67 9.43
CA ALA A 217 14.10 -3.72 9.51
C ALA A 217 14.63 -4.80 10.44
N VAL A 218 13.89 -5.15 11.50
CA VAL A 218 14.30 -6.18 12.46
C VAL A 218 13.73 -7.56 12.19
N ALA A 219 12.61 -7.66 11.49
CA ALA A 219 11.95 -8.94 11.21
C ALA A 219 12.75 -9.83 10.25
N ASP A 220 12.61 -11.14 10.38
CA ASP A 220 13.10 -12.13 9.41
C ASP A 220 12.06 -12.40 8.33
N VAL A 221 10.80 -12.59 8.73
CA VAL A 221 9.66 -12.83 7.83
C VAL A 221 8.51 -11.90 8.20
N ALA A 222 7.74 -11.45 7.20
CA ALA A 222 6.53 -10.66 7.41
C ALA A 222 5.27 -11.42 6.98
N VAL A 223 4.19 -11.30 7.75
CA VAL A 223 2.83 -11.62 7.30
C VAL A 223 2.11 -10.30 7.10
N THR A 224 1.78 -9.96 5.87
CA THR A 224 1.29 -8.62 5.53
C THR A 224 -0.02 -8.66 4.75
N ALA A 225 -0.93 -7.74 5.09
CA ALA A 225 -2.08 -7.45 4.24
C ALA A 225 -1.62 -7.00 2.85
N SER A 226 -2.39 -7.37 1.81
CA SER A 226 -2.11 -6.91 0.44
C SER A 226 -2.25 -5.39 0.35
N GLY A 227 -1.26 -4.71 -0.24
CA GLY A 227 -1.23 -3.26 -0.41
C GLY A 227 0.19 -2.70 -0.37
N THR A 228 0.32 -1.43 -0.05
CA THR A 228 1.59 -0.68 0.02
C THR A 228 2.61 -1.31 0.98
N ALA A 229 2.15 -1.96 2.05
CA ALA A 229 3.03 -2.64 3.01
C ALA A 229 3.85 -3.78 2.36
N THR A 230 3.38 -4.39 1.26
CA THR A 230 4.16 -5.39 0.51
C THR A 230 5.36 -4.76 -0.18
N VAL A 231 5.22 -3.53 -0.68
CA VAL A 231 6.32 -2.76 -1.29
C VAL A 231 7.33 -2.34 -0.20
N GLN A 232 6.87 -1.90 0.98
CA GLN A 232 7.76 -1.59 2.11
C GLN A 232 8.56 -2.83 2.53
N ALA A 233 7.90 -3.98 2.72
CA ALA A 233 8.59 -5.22 3.05
C ALA A 233 9.63 -5.63 1.99
N ALA A 234 9.33 -5.44 0.70
CA ALA A 234 10.27 -5.69 -0.39
C ALA A 234 11.48 -4.75 -0.33
N LEU A 235 11.27 -3.45 -0.05
CA LEU A 235 12.35 -2.48 0.08
C LEU A 235 13.28 -2.77 1.26
N HIS A 236 12.75 -3.36 2.34
CA HIS A 236 13.53 -3.89 3.46
C HIS A 236 14.13 -5.29 3.17
N GLY A 237 13.89 -5.87 1.99
CA GLY A 237 14.37 -7.20 1.61
C GLY A 237 13.80 -8.32 2.49
N ARG A 238 12.57 -8.16 2.99
CA ARG A 238 11.95 -9.12 3.92
C ARG A 238 11.07 -10.11 3.17
N PRO A 239 11.42 -11.41 3.18
CA PRO A 239 10.50 -12.46 2.74
C PRO A 239 9.16 -12.32 3.43
N MET A 240 8.07 -12.55 2.70
CA MET A 240 6.75 -12.28 3.24
C MET A 240 5.71 -13.29 2.76
N VAL A 241 4.66 -13.42 3.54
CA VAL A 241 3.40 -14.09 3.19
C VAL A 241 2.32 -13.01 3.07
N VAL A 242 1.76 -12.84 1.89
CA VAL A 242 0.71 -11.86 1.66
C VAL A 242 -0.64 -12.49 1.96
N VAL A 243 -1.45 -11.82 2.78
CA VAL A 243 -2.78 -12.27 3.18
C VAL A 243 -3.83 -11.23 2.81
N TYR A 244 -5.01 -11.70 2.39
CA TYR A 244 -6.11 -10.80 2.10
C TYR A 244 -7.47 -11.47 2.27
N ARG A 245 -8.40 -10.76 2.93
CA ARG A 245 -9.80 -11.18 3.08
C ARG A 245 -10.75 -10.02 2.87
N LEU A 246 -11.63 -10.17 1.89
CA LEU A 246 -12.80 -9.31 1.70
C LEU A 246 -14.02 -9.89 2.41
N SER A 247 -15.10 -9.10 2.52
CA SER A 247 -16.38 -9.68 2.89
C SER A 247 -16.83 -10.69 1.83
N PRO A 248 -17.52 -11.78 2.21
CA PRO A 248 -17.98 -12.79 1.25
C PRO A 248 -18.80 -12.17 0.11
N LEU A 249 -19.66 -11.20 0.44
CA LEU A 249 -20.47 -10.50 -0.56
C LEU A 249 -19.60 -9.66 -1.52
N THR A 250 -18.66 -8.89 -0.99
CA THR A 250 -17.74 -8.08 -1.82
C THR A 250 -16.90 -8.96 -2.73
N TYR A 251 -16.42 -10.09 -2.21
CA TYR A 251 -15.64 -11.05 -3.00
C TYR A 251 -16.44 -11.66 -4.13
N ARG A 252 -17.67 -12.16 -3.85
CA ARG A 252 -18.55 -12.76 -4.88
C ARG A 252 -18.88 -11.77 -5.99
N LEU A 253 -19.16 -10.52 -5.65
CA LEU A 253 -19.41 -9.45 -6.62
C LEU A 253 -18.15 -9.03 -7.36
N GLY A 254 -17.02 -8.89 -6.65
CA GLY A 254 -15.75 -8.43 -7.22
C GLY A 254 -15.06 -9.46 -8.12
N ARG A 255 -15.20 -10.77 -7.85
CA ARG A 255 -14.56 -11.86 -8.60
C ARG A 255 -14.82 -11.82 -10.11
N ARG A 256 -16.00 -11.30 -10.51
CA ARG A 256 -16.35 -11.15 -11.94
C ARG A 256 -15.60 -10.03 -12.65
N PHE A 257 -15.03 -9.09 -11.90
CA PHE A 257 -14.39 -7.88 -12.43
C PHE A 257 -12.87 -7.87 -12.25
N VAL A 258 -12.33 -8.83 -11.51
CA VAL A 258 -10.89 -8.94 -11.27
C VAL A 258 -10.30 -9.98 -12.20
N HIS A 259 -9.44 -9.53 -13.10
CA HIS A 259 -8.81 -10.35 -14.15
C HIS A 259 -7.29 -10.43 -13.96
N VAL A 260 -6.83 -10.47 -12.70
CA VAL A 260 -5.40 -10.59 -12.39
C VAL A 260 -5.15 -11.86 -11.61
N ASP A 261 -4.11 -12.58 -12.02
CA ASP A 261 -3.68 -13.83 -11.36
C ASP A 261 -2.91 -13.58 -10.06
N THR A 262 -2.51 -12.33 -9.81
CA THR A 262 -1.75 -11.88 -8.64
C THR A 262 -2.31 -10.58 -8.09
N PHE A 263 -2.38 -10.46 -6.77
CA PHE A 263 -2.93 -9.30 -6.07
C PHE A 263 -1.86 -8.51 -5.30
N ALA A 264 -0.76 -9.16 -4.95
CA ALA A 264 0.34 -8.48 -4.25
C ALA A 264 1.15 -7.64 -5.24
N MET A 265 1.37 -6.37 -4.88
CA MET A 265 2.14 -5.44 -5.70
C MET A 265 3.53 -5.96 -6.05
N VAL A 266 4.19 -6.65 -5.12
CA VAL A 266 5.52 -7.26 -5.34
C VAL A 266 5.52 -8.31 -6.44
N ASN A 267 4.48 -9.15 -6.52
CA ASN A 267 4.34 -10.17 -7.56
C ASN A 267 4.01 -9.54 -8.92
N LEU A 268 3.21 -8.48 -8.93
CA LEU A 268 2.91 -7.70 -10.14
C LEU A 268 4.16 -7.01 -10.70
N ILE A 269 4.95 -6.36 -9.84
CA ILE A 269 6.21 -5.70 -10.23
C ILE A 269 7.22 -6.74 -10.71
N ALA A 270 7.27 -7.90 -10.05
CA ALA A 270 8.14 -9.01 -10.45
C ALA A 270 7.74 -9.60 -11.81
N GLY A 271 6.45 -9.51 -12.20
CA GLY A 271 5.87 -10.19 -13.37
C GLY A 271 5.66 -11.70 -13.15
N ARG A 272 5.84 -12.19 -11.94
CA ARG A 272 5.67 -13.60 -11.53
C ARG A 272 5.40 -13.68 -10.03
N ARG A 273 4.88 -14.81 -9.57
CA ARG A 273 4.67 -15.03 -8.13
C ARG A 273 6.01 -15.36 -7.46
N ILE A 274 6.55 -14.40 -6.69
CA ILE A 274 7.80 -14.51 -5.92
C ILE A 274 7.54 -14.69 -4.44
N VAL A 275 6.35 -14.29 -3.95
CA VAL A 275 5.89 -14.49 -2.58
C VAL A 275 4.53 -15.17 -2.59
N PRO A 276 4.20 -16.00 -1.58
CA PRO A 276 2.87 -16.61 -1.47
C PRO A 276 1.79 -15.56 -1.22
N GLU A 277 0.66 -15.74 -1.90
CA GLU A 277 -0.56 -14.96 -1.71
C GLU A 277 -1.66 -15.89 -1.20
N LEU A 278 -2.10 -15.69 0.01
CA LEU A 278 -3.17 -16.43 0.66
C LEU A 278 -4.44 -15.55 0.72
N ILE A 279 -5.34 -15.79 -0.23
CA ILE A 279 -6.49 -14.91 -0.46
C ILE A 279 -7.77 -15.65 -0.14
N GLN A 280 -8.69 -15.00 0.56
CA GLN A 280 -10.02 -15.54 0.92
C GLN A 280 -9.95 -16.89 1.63
N ASP A 281 -10.31 -17.97 0.94
CA ASP A 281 -10.39 -19.31 1.51
C ASP A 281 -9.00 -19.90 1.82
N ASP A 282 -7.97 -19.49 1.07
CA ASP A 282 -6.57 -19.87 1.32
C ASP A 282 -5.96 -19.13 2.52
N CYS A 283 -6.57 -17.99 2.94
CA CYS A 283 -6.11 -17.21 4.07
C CYS A 283 -6.51 -17.87 5.39
N THR A 284 -5.95 -19.04 5.69
CA THR A 284 -6.19 -19.79 6.94
C THR A 284 -4.95 -19.75 7.85
N PRO A 285 -5.12 -19.92 9.18
CA PRO A 285 -3.98 -19.98 10.09
C PRO A 285 -2.98 -21.08 9.71
N GLU A 286 -3.46 -22.23 9.21
CA GLU A 286 -2.67 -23.39 8.80
C GLU A 286 -1.79 -23.06 7.59
N ASN A 287 -2.37 -22.42 6.58
CA ASN A 287 -1.62 -22.01 5.39
C ASN A 287 -0.61 -20.92 5.72
N VAL A 288 -1.00 -19.91 6.50
CA VAL A 288 -0.09 -18.82 6.93
C VAL A 288 1.07 -19.39 7.73
N SER A 289 0.80 -20.25 8.74
CA SER A 289 1.86 -20.85 9.57
C SER A 289 2.80 -21.71 8.75
N ARG A 290 2.28 -22.54 7.83
CA ARG A 290 3.09 -23.38 6.94
C ARG A 290 4.05 -22.55 6.07
N GLU A 291 3.55 -21.49 5.44
CA GLU A 291 4.37 -20.62 4.58
C GLU A 291 5.44 -19.86 5.38
N VAL A 292 5.10 -19.35 6.57
CA VAL A 292 6.05 -18.67 7.45
C VAL A 292 7.12 -19.65 7.96
N LEU A 293 6.72 -20.82 8.43
CA LEU A 293 7.66 -21.84 8.89
C LEU A 293 8.62 -22.26 7.78
N SER A 294 8.12 -22.48 6.57
CA SER A 294 8.96 -22.80 5.42
C SER A 294 9.97 -21.69 5.10
N LEU A 295 9.58 -20.41 5.21
CA LEU A 295 10.52 -19.29 5.03
C LEU A 295 11.54 -19.20 6.17
N LEU A 296 11.20 -19.60 7.39
CA LEU A 296 12.13 -19.57 8.54
C LEU A 296 13.08 -20.77 8.59
N THR A 297 12.69 -21.92 8.01
CA THR A 297 13.46 -23.18 8.15
C THR A 297 14.14 -23.65 6.87
N ASP A 298 13.71 -23.15 5.70
CA ASP A 298 14.32 -23.45 4.40
C ASP A 298 15.18 -22.24 3.96
N ALA A 299 16.48 -22.33 4.23
CA ALA A 299 17.44 -21.29 3.89
C ALA A 299 17.51 -21.01 2.37
N ALA A 300 17.37 -22.04 1.53
CA ALA A 300 17.41 -21.88 0.07
C ALA A 300 16.19 -21.07 -0.42
N ARG A 301 15.00 -21.39 0.10
CA ARG A 301 13.77 -20.66 -0.20
C ARG A 301 13.84 -19.21 0.30
N PHE A 302 14.36 -19.02 1.49
CA PHE A 302 14.54 -17.68 2.10
C PHE A 302 15.43 -16.80 1.19
N GLU A 303 16.63 -17.28 0.82
CA GLU A 303 17.56 -16.50 0.01
C GLU A 303 17.05 -16.30 -1.44
N ALA A 304 16.41 -17.29 -2.04
CA ALA A 304 15.76 -17.13 -3.35
C ALA A 304 14.68 -16.03 -3.32
N THR A 305 13.88 -15.98 -2.25
CA THR A 305 12.85 -14.94 -2.08
C THR A 305 13.51 -13.58 -1.89
N ARG A 306 14.56 -13.46 -1.07
CA ARG A 306 15.31 -12.20 -0.88
C ARG A 306 15.91 -11.69 -2.19
N ALA A 307 16.51 -12.55 -2.98
CA ALA A 307 17.05 -12.18 -4.29
C ALA A 307 15.95 -11.64 -5.20
N ALA A 308 14.80 -12.32 -5.28
CA ALA A 308 13.67 -11.85 -6.07
C ALA A 308 13.09 -10.51 -5.59
N LEU A 309 13.07 -10.25 -4.26
CA LEU A 309 12.66 -8.96 -3.70
C LEU A 309 13.66 -7.85 -4.02
N ASN A 310 14.96 -8.17 -4.09
CA ASN A 310 15.96 -7.20 -4.53
C ASN A 310 15.75 -6.78 -6.00
N ASP A 311 15.37 -7.72 -6.88
CA ASP A 311 15.00 -7.39 -8.27
C ASP A 311 13.78 -6.46 -8.32
N VAL A 312 12.78 -6.70 -7.47
CA VAL A 312 11.63 -5.79 -7.32
C VAL A 312 12.07 -4.41 -6.87
N ARG A 313 12.96 -4.31 -5.88
CA ARG A 313 13.52 -3.03 -5.41
C ARG A 313 14.19 -2.26 -6.54
N GLN A 314 14.98 -2.92 -7.37
CA GLN A 314 15.64 -2.28 -8.53
C GLN A 314 14.62 -1.74 -9.53
N LYS A 315 13.54 -2.48 -9.80
CA LYS A 315 12.45 -2.06 -10.70
C LYS A 315 11.67 -0.86 -10.19
N LEU A 316 11.63 -0.59 -8.90
CA LEU A 316 10.95 0.58 -8.32
C LEU A 316 11.67 1.91 -8.60
N GLY A 317 12.84 1.86 -9.21
CA GLY A 317 13.63 3.03 -9.59
C GLY A 317 14.66 3.43 -8.53
N VAL A 318 15.35 4.53 -8.82
CA VAL A 318 16.36 5.09 -7.92
C VAL A 318 15.75 6.14 -6.98
N PRO A 319 16.41 6.49 -5.86
CA PRO A 319 15.99 7.58 -4.98
C PRO A 319 15.72 8.89 -5.74
N GLY A 320 14.87 9.76 -5.17
CA GLY A 320 14.53 11.06 -5.76
C GLY A 320 13.24 11.07 -6.59
N ALA A 321 12.36 10.08 -6.41
CA ALA A 321 11.08 9.98 -7.16
C ALA A 321 10.23 11.26 -7.06
N SER A 322 10.10 11.83 -5.87
CA SER A 322 9.33 13.07 -5.66
C SER A 322 9.98 14.28 -6.34
N GLY A 323 11.31 14.34 -6.41
CA GLY A 323 12.06 15.37 -7.14
C GLY A 323 11.78 15.29 -8.64
N ARG A 324 11.92 14.10 -9.24
CA ARG A 324 11.59 13.88 -10.67
C ARG A 324 10.14 14.20 -10.98
N ALA A 325 9.21 13.86 -10.07
CA ALA A 325 7.81 14.24 -10.25
C ALA A 325 7.62 15.76 -10.25
N ALA A 326 8.31 16.49 -9.37
CA ALA A 326 8.28 17.94 -9.32
C ALA A 326 8.90 18.56 -10.59
N GLU A 327 10.03 18.05 -11.06
CA GLU A 327 10.67 18.48 -12.32
C GLU A 327 9.74 18.25 -13.53
N ALA A 328 9.08 17.09 -13.60
CA ALA A 328 8.11 16.79 -14.65
C ALA A 328 6.89 17.73 -14.62
N VAL A 329 6.46 18.16 -13.43
CA VAL A 329 5.41 19.19 -13.28
C VAL A 329 5.92 20.54 -13.75
N LEU A 330 7.10 20.98 -13.30
CA LEU A 330 7.68 22.27 -13.67
C LEU A 330 7.97 22.39 -15.17
N ALA A 331 8.29 21.30 -15.84
CA ALA A 331 8.50 21.26 -17.29
C ALA A 331 7.22 21.48 -18.11
N MET A 332 6.05 21.50 -17.48
CA MET A 332 4.75 21.71 -18.14
C MET A 332 4.15 23.10 -17.92
N ILE A 333 4.73 23.88 -17.04
CA ILE A 333 4.29 25.23 -16.68
C ILE A 333 5.34 26.27 -17.02
#